data_695489ea3f905738008ec42fa5096320
#
_entry.id   695489ea3f905738008ec42fa5096320
#
_cell.length_a   1.000
_cell.length_b   1.000
_cell.length_c   1.000
_cell.angle_alpha   90.00
_cell.angle_beta   90.00
_cell.angle_gamma   90.00
#
_symmetry.space_group_name_H-M   'P 1'
#
loop_
_entity.id
_entity.type
_entity.pdbx_description
1 polymer ?
#
loop_
_entity_poly.entity_id
_entity_poly.type
_entity_poly.pdbx_seq_one_letter_code
_entity_poly.pdbx_strand_id
1 'polypeptide(L)'
;MSTTMNTTAPSTLADFRTEVRSFFDQVLPAALDGVEGTSDRGKAWRASLFDHGLAAIDYPTDCGGRGLSDDHQQVWREESRGRVPREDAMFGIGVGMAMPTIRDYATDELKQKFVPPGLRGDDIWCQMYSEPGSGSDLASLTTRAVLDGDEWIVSGQKVWTSGAQQSRYAILLARTDWDAPKHRGITMLVLPMEQPGVDVRGLVQMTGISEFNEVFIDEARIPKEWVIGEVNGGWATAVALLGHERQQTGTKSMSGTSDSRSKAGRSPIPVAQLIDLAERAGRRNDPIVRQQLARLHSGEQVVRWIGARGLHPSIGKLWRTKQGRAAAELAAALAFPGGAAWGQDLDIERNLDDDYFHYHFLNCRGMSLGGGTDEIQRNTLGERALGLPREPGVDKNTPFSELPKN
;
A
#
# COMPACT_ATOMS: atom_id res chain seq x y z
N MET A 1 -32.27 -1.82 3.17
CA MET A 1 -32.53 -1.35 4.54
C MET A 1 -31.36 -0.48 4.93
N SER A 2 -31.58 0.80 5.26
CA SER A 2 -30.53 1.71 5.68
C SER A 2 -30.10 1.32 7.10
N THR A 3 -28.99 0.63 7.22
CA THR A 3 -28.40 0.33 8.52
C THR A 3 -27.76 1.62 9.01
N THR A 4 -28.35 2.23 10.02
CA THR A 4 -27.83 3.45 10.66
C THR A 4 -26.51 3.05 11.32
N MET A 5 -25.37 3.65 10.89
CA MET A 5 -24.10 3.47 11.56
C MET A 5 -24.22 3.70 13.06
N ASN A 6 -23.61 2.85 13.87
CA ASN A 6 -23.46 3.10 15.30
C ASN A 6 -22.39 4.19 15.48
N THR A 7 -22.83 5.45 15.54
CA THR A 7 -21.95 6.63 15.69
C THR A 7 -21.77 7.03 17.16
N THR A 8 -22.36 6.32 18.11
CA THR A 8 -22.26 6.64 19.53
C THR A 8 -20.83 6.41 20.00
N ALA A 9 -20.18 7.44 20.54
CA ALA A 9 -18.86 7.29 21.14
C ALA A 9 -18.95 6.35 22.35
N PRO A 10 -18.02 5.37 22.49
CA PRO A 10 -17.97 4.53 23.67
C PRO A 10 -17.65 5.40 24.88
N SER A 11 -18.25 5.05 26.04
CA SER A 11 -18.07 5.85 27.27
C SER A 11 -16.67 5.72 27.85
N THR A 12 -16.00 4.59 27.61
CA THR A 12 -14.64 4.30 28.07
C THR A 12 -13.85 3.46 27.05
N LEU A 13 -12.52 3.41 27.21
CA LEU A 13 -11.66 2.50 26.44
C LEU A 13 -11.97 1.03 26.71
N ALA A 14 -12.46 0.68 27.91
CA ALA A 14 -12.87 -0.67 28.24
C ALA A 14 -14.14 -1.09 27.50
N ASP A 15 -15.10 -0.18 27.35
CA ASP A 15 -16.32 -0.42 26.56
C ASP A 15 -15.96 -0.60 25.07
N PHE A 16 -15.08 0.24 24.57
CA PHE A 16 -14.60 0.11 23.18
C PHE A 16 -13.87 -1.23 22.96
N ARG A 17 -13.03 -1.66 23.89
CA ARG A 17 -12.37 -2.96 23.82
C ARG A 17 -13.39 -4.12 23.76
N THR A 18 -14.45 -4.03 24.57
CA THR A 18 -15.53 -5.01 24.58
C THR A 18 -16.29 -5.00 23.24
N GLU A 19 -16.57 -3.83 22.69
CA GLU A 19 -17.19 -3.65 21.39
C GLU A 19 -16.36 -4.32 20.26
N VAL A 20 -15.05 -4.05 20.20
CA VAL A 20 -14.15 -4.63 19.20
C VAL A 20 -14.08 -6.15 19.33
N ARG A 21 -14.01 -6.69 20.55
CA ARG A 21 -14.03 -8.14 20.78
C ARG A 21 -15.32 -8.77 20.30
N SER A 22 -16.47 -8.19 20.69
CA SER A 22 -17.78 -8.67 20.29
C SER A 22 -17.94 -8.66 18.75
N PHE A 23 -17.42 -7.62 18.08
CA PHE A 23 -17.40 -7.55 16.62
C PHE A 23 -16.70 -8.78 16.01
N PHE A 24 -15.50 -9.09 16.44
CA PHE A 24 -14.74 -10.23 15.93
C PHE A 24 -15.29 -11.59 16.35
N ASP A 25 -15.90 -11.69 17.51
CA ASP A 25 -16.35 -12.97 18.07
C ASP A 25 -17.77 -13.37 17.60
N GLN A 26 -18.61 -12.40 17.30
CA GLN A 26 -20.03 -12.60 17.01
C GLN A 26 -20.46 -12.03 15.65
N VAL A 27 -20.13 -10.76 15.37
CA VAL A 27 -20.62 -10.06 14.20
C VAL A 27 -19.93 -10.54 12.92
N LEU A 28 -18.62 -10.55 12.91
CA LEU A 28 -17.84 -10.93 11.73
C LEU A 28 -18.09 -12.37 11.27
N PRO A 29 -18.11 -13.39 12.17
CA PRO A 29 -18.42 -14.76 11.73
C PRO A 29 -19.79 -14.85 11.05
N ALA A 30 -20.82 -14.18 11.60
CA ALA A 30 -22.15 -14.15 11.01
C ALA A 30 -22.19 -13.41 9.66
N ALA A 31 -21.43 -12.33 9.51
CA ALA A 31 -21.35 -11.57 8.26
C ALA A 31 -20.62 -12.32 7.14
N LEU A 32 -19.74 -13.26 7.45
CA LEU A 32 -18.98 -14.07 6.49
C LEU A 32 -19.57 -15.47 6.26
N ASP A 33 -20.61 -15.83 7.01
CA ASP A 33 -21.27 -17.16 6.87
C ASP A 33 -21.92 -17.30 5.50
N GLY A 34 -21.60 -18.39 4.79
CA GLY A 34 -22.09 -18.65 3.44
C GLY A 34 -21.54 -17.73 2.33
N VAL A 35 -20.65 -16.78 2.66
CA VAL A 35 -20.03 -15.90 1.65
C VAL A 35 -18.82 -16.61 1.03
N GLU A 36 -18.89 -16.91 -0.26
CA GLU A 36 -17.83 -17.54 -1.02
C GLU A 36 -17.09 -16.54 -1.92
N GLY A 37 -15.84 -16.87 -2.28
CA GLY A 37 -15.02 -16.03 -3.15
C GLY A 37 -14.29 -14.90 -2.41
N THR A 38 -13.02 -14.67 -2.79
CA THR A 38 -12.13 -13.70 -2.14
C THR A 38 -12.69 -12.27 -2.19
N SER A 39 -13.22 -11.85 -3.35
CA SER A 39 -13.76 -10.50 -3.52
C SER A 39 -14.99 -10.26 -2.65
N ASP A 40 -15.95 -11.19 -2.65
CA ASP A 40 -17.22 -11.01 -1.93
C ASP A 40 -17.00 -11.09 -0.42
N ARG A 41 -16.12 -11.97 0.05
CA ARG A 41 -15.71 -12.01 1.45
C ARG A 41 -15.03 -10.73 1.90
N GLY A 42 -14.15 -10.18 1.06
CA GLY A 42 -13.51 -8.89 1.33
C GLY A 42 -14.51 -7.74 1.42
N LYS A 43 -15.48 -7.67 0.52
CA LYS A 43 -16.56 -6.67 0.56
C LYS A 43 -17.46 -6.85 1.78
N ALA A 44 -17.86 -8.09 2.11
CA ALA A 44 -18.66 -8.38 3.31
C ALA A 44 -17.92 -8.00 4.60
N TRP A 45 -16.62 -8.29 4.69
CA TRP A 45 -15.75 -7.84 5.77
C TRP A 45 -15.77 -6.32 5.93
N ARG A 46 -15.47 -5.58 4.85
CA ARG A 46 -15.38 -4.11 4.89
C ARG A 46 -16.73 -3.47 5.19
N ALA A 47 -17.82 -3.98 4.58
CA ALA A 47 -19.16 -3.50 4.85
C ALA A 47 -19.53 -3.71 6.33
N SER A 48 -19.30 -4.91 6.87
CA SER A 48 -19.56 -5.19 8.28
C SER A 48 -18.77 -4.26 9.20
N LEU A 49 -17.48 -4.03 8.90
CA LEU A 49 -16.62 -3.15 9.67
C LEU A 49 -17.12 -1.69 9.66
N PHE A 50 -17.53 -1.21 8.47
CA PHE A 50 -18.03 0.14 8.29
C PHE A 50 -19.41 0.34 8.97
N ASP A 51 -20.33 -0.59 8.78
CA ASP A 51 -21.69 -0.53 9.33
C ASP A 51 -21.68 -0.56 10.88
N HIS A 52 -20.61 -1.12 11.49
CA HIS A 52 -20.39 -1.07 12.93
C HIS A 52 -19.49 0.09 13.41
N GLY A 53 -19.15 1.03 12.51
CA GLY A 53 -18.35 2.21 12.84
C GLY A 53 -16.89 1.93 13.20
N LEU A 54 -16.34 0.78 12.76
CA LEU A 54 -14.97 0.36 13.07
C LEU A 54 -13.99 0.52 11.90
N ALA A 55 -14.47 0.94 10.71
CA ALA A 55 -13.64 1.04 9.51
C ALA A 55 -12.62 2.18 9.55
N ALA A 56 -12.96 3.30 10.18
CA ALA A 56 -12.13 4.51 10.28
C ALA A 56 -12.49 5.28 11.57
N ILE A 57 -12.16 4.69 12.71
CA ILE A 57 -12.61 5.16 14.02
C ILE A 57 -12.14 6.56 14.39
N ASP A 58 -11.01 7.01 13.85
CA ASP A 58 -10.41 8.34 14.02
C ASP A 58 -10.88 9.38 13.01
N TYR A 59 -11.59 8.96 11.94
CA TYR A 59 -12.10 9.93 10.96
C TYR A 59 -13.22 10.76 11.54
N PRO A 60 -13.41 12.00 11.05
CA PRO A 60 -14.59 12.79 11.35
C PRO A 60 -15.89 12.05 10.99
N THR A 61 -16.96 12.36 11.70
CA THR A 61 -18.26 11.68 11.51
C THR A 61 -18.88 11.95 10.15
N ASP A 62 -18.64 13.10 9.56
CA ASP A 62 -19.05 13.47 8.20
C ASP A 62 -18.30 12.70 7.10
N CYS A 63 -17.18 12.08 7.43
CA CYS A 63 -16.42 11.18 6.57
C CYS A 63 -16.63 9.69 6.91
N GLY A 64 -17.67 9.33 7.67
CA GLY A 64 -17.98 7.95 8.02
C GLY A 64 -17.12 7.39 9.16
N GLY A 65 -16.47 8.24 9.94
CA GLY A 65 -15.73 7.89 11.15
C GLY A 65 -16.49 8.14 12.43
N ARG A 66 -15.80 8.04 13.58
CA ARG A 66 -16.36 8.29 14.93
C ARG A 66 -15.61 9.38 15.70
N GLY A 67 -14.55 9.96 15.11
CA GLY A 67 -13.72 10.99 15.77
C GLY A 67 -13.02 10.51 17.04
N LEU A 68 -12.70 9.21 17.14
CA LEU A 68 -12.09 8.63 18.34
C LEU A 68 -10.59 8.91 18.40
N SER A 69 -10.03 8.86 19.61
CA SER A 69 -8.63 9.22 19.90
C SER A 69 -7.62 8.12 19.49
N ASP A 70 -6.34 8.47 19.53
CA ASP A 70 -5.22 7.54 19.34
C ASP A 70 -5.22 6.37 20.31
N ASP A 71 -5.75 6.54 21.54
CA ASP A 71 -5.89 5.45 22.50
C ASP A 71 -6.89 4.39 22.03
N HIS A 72 -7.98 4.80 21.38
CA HIS A 72 -8.92 3.87 20.73
C HIS A 72 -8.26 3.15 19.55
N GLN A 73 -7.45 3.87 18.75
CA GLN A 73 -6.64 3.25 17.69
C GLN A 73 -5.68 2.21 18.26
N GLN A 74 -5.11 2.44 19.44
CA GLN A 74 -4.25 1.47 20.09
C GLN A 74 -5.05 0.22 20.52
N VAL A 75 -6.23 0.38 21.14
CA VAL A 75 -7.12 -0.73 21.48
C VAL A 75 -7.51 -1.51 20.23
N TRP A 76 -7.88 -0.84 19.13
CA TRP A 76 -8.19 -1.49 17.87
C TRP A 76 -7.01 -2.35 17.38
N ARG A 77 -5.78 -1.81 17.35
CA ARG A 77 -4.58 -2.55 16.94
C ARG A 77 -4.29 -3.79 17.80
N GLU A 78 -4.57 -3.71 19.08
CA GLU A 78 -4.38 -4.83 20.01
C GLU A 78 -5.38 -5.94 19.75
N GLU A 79 -6.66 -5.61 19.67
CA GLU A 79 -7.76 -6.58 19.59
C GLU A 79 -7.95 -7.15 18.17
N SER A 80 -7.56 -6.42 17.12
CA SER A 80 -7.64 -6.89 15.74
C SER A 80 -6.45 -7.76 15.31
N ARG A 81 -5.42 -7.87 16.15
CA ARG A 81 -4.20 -8.60 15.81
C ARG A 81 -4.47 -10.07 15.48
N GLY A 82 -4.09 -10.49 14.25
CA GLY A 82 -4.29 -11.86 13.76
C GLY A 82 -5.74 -12.23 13.46
N ARG A 83 -6.68 -11.25 13.51
CA ARG A 83 -8.12 -11.47 13.33
C ARG A 83 -8.66 -10.83 12.05
N VAL A 84 -7.91 -9.89 11.45
CA VAL A 84 -8.27 -9.24 10.18
C VAL A 84 -8.19 -10.27 9.05
N PRO A 85 -9.25 -10.45 8.25
CA PRO A 85 -9.25 -11.36 7.11
C PRO A 85 -8.19 -10.97 6.07
N ARG A 86 -7.62 -11.96 5.39
CA ARG A 86 -6.61 -11.76 4.32
C ARG A 86 -7.16 -10.96 3.15
N GLU A 87 -8.45 -11.08 2.89
CA GLU A 87 -9.19 -10.40 1.85
C GLU A 87 -9.17 -8.87 2.01
N ASP A 88 -8.87 -8.36 3.21
CA ASP A 88 -8.70 -6.92 3.46
C ASP A 88 -7.58 -6.29 2.61
N ALA A 89 -6.62 -7.10 2.18
CA ALA A 89 -5.46 -6.61 1.42
C ALA A 89 -5.85 -5.94 0.09
N MET A 90 -6.94 -6.33 -0.55
CA MET A 90 -7.43 -5.75 -1.80
C MET A 90 -7.89 -4.28 -1.65
N PHE A 91 -8.25 -3.86 -0.44
CA PHE A 91 -8.66 -2.49 -0.13
C PHE A 91 -7.51 -1.61 0.39
N GLY A 92 -6.31 -2.15 0.50
CA GLY A 92 -5.17 -1.48 1.14
C GLY A 92 -4.83 -0.13 0.52
N ILE A 93 -4.89 0.03 -0.81
CA ILE A 93 -4.66 1.30 -1.50
C ILE A 93 -5.81 2.28 -1.19
N GLY A 94 -7.06 1.82 -1.32
CA GLY A 94 -8.23 2.64 -1.04
C GLY A 94 -8.20 3.17 0.39
N VAL A 95 -8.29 2.26 1.35
CA VAL A 95 -8.43 2.60 2.77
C VAL A 95 -7.20 3.29 3.35
N GLY A 96 -6.03 2.90 2.91
CA GLY A 96 -4.80 3.37 3.54
C GLY A 96 -4.09 4.51 2.85
N MET A 97 -4.46 4.83 1.63
CA MET A 97 -3.82 5.90 0.86
C MET A 97 -4.84 6.84 0.22
N ALA A 98 -5.84 6.31 -0.53
CA ALA A 98 -6.81 7.12 -1.22
C ALA A 98 -7.75 7.86 -0.24
N MET A 99 -8.39 7.14 0.66
CA MET A 99 -9.37 7.74 1.59
C MET A 99 -8.76 8.79 2.52
N PRO A 100 -7.60 8.56 3.18
CA PRO A 100 -7.00 9.63 3.99
C PRO A 100 -6.57 10.85 3.14
N THR A 101 -6.14 10.64 1.89
CA THR A 101 -5.78 11.77 1.02
C THR A 101 -7.01 12.57 0.58
N ILE A 102 -8.11 11.90 0.22
CA ILE A 102 -9.38 12.56 -0.13
C ILE A 102 -9.92 13.30 1.10
N ARG A 103 -9.92 12.68 2.28
CA ARG A 103 -10.33 13.33 3.55
C ARG A 103 -9.58 14.63 3.79
N ASP A 104 -8.27 14.63 3.57
CA ASP A 104 -7.40 15.76 3.95
C ASP A 104 -7.39 16.87 2.92
N TYR A 105 -7.61 16.58 1.62
CA TYR A 105 -7.37 17.53 0.53
C TYR A 105 -8.54 17.78 -0.41
N ALA A 106 -9.58 16.94 -0.43
CA ALA A 106 -10.70 17.12 -1.35
C ALA A 106 -11.76 18.07 -0.81
N THR A 107 -12.66 18.51 -1.69
CA THR A 107 -13.85 19.28 -1.29
C THR A 107 -14.81 18.39 -0.50
N ASP A 108 -15.73 19.00 0.24
CA ASP A 108 -16.69 18.23 1.07
C ASP A 108 -17.60 17.35 0.21
N GLU A 109 -17.94 17.80 -1.00
CA GLU A 109 -18.73 17.01 -1.97
C GLU A 109 -17.99 15.72 -2.36
N LEU A 110 -16.68 15.82 -2.65
CA LEU A 110 -15.87 14.67 -3.01
C LEU A 110 -15.60 13.75 -1.81
N LYS A 111 -15.43 14.30 -0.62
CA LYS A 111 -15.31 13.51 0.62
C LYS A 111 -16.56 12.67 0.84
N GLN A 112 -17.75 13.29 0.77
CA GLN A 112 -19.03 12.59 0.94
C GLN A 112 -19.26 11.54 -0.16
N LYS A 113 -18.81 11.83 -1.39
CA LYS A 113 -18.98 10.92 -2.53
C LYS A 113 -18.10 9.67 -2.42
N PHE A 114 -16.83 9.82 -2.03
CA PHE A 114 -15.83 8.77 -2.19
C PHE A 114 -15.40 8.10 -0.89
N VAL A 115 -15.38 8.83 0.25
CA VAL A 115 -14.81 8.28 1.48
C VAL A 115 -15.68 7.18 2.08
N PRO A 116 -16.99 7.36 2.29
CA PRO A 116 -17.81 6.29 2.86
C PRO A 116 -17.83 5.00 2.02
N PRO A 117 -18.10 5.02 0.69
CA PRO A 117 -18.09 3.79 -0.11
C PRO A 117 -16.68 3.17 -0.22
N GLY A 118 -15.62 3.97 -0.24
CA GLY A 118 -14.24 3.47 -0.23
C GLY A 118 -13.89 2.78 1.09
N LEU A 119 -14.31 3.32 2.23
CA LEU A 119 -14.12 2.70 3.54
C LEU A 119 -14.96 1.43 3.73
N ARG A 120 -16.18 1.45 3.17
CA ARG A 120 -17.13 0.34 3.23
C ARG A 120 -16.72 -0.84 2.31
N GLY A 121 -15.84 -0.59 1.34
CA GLY A 121 -15.39 -1.59 0.38
C GLY A 121 -16.32 -1.78 -0.82
N ASP A 122 -17.28 -0.86 -1.04
CA ASP A 122 -18.12 -0.84 -2.24
C ASP A 122 -17.27 -0.47 -3.47
N ASP A 123 -16.28 0.40 -3.28
CA ASP A 123 -15.35 0.85 -4.30
C ASP A 123 -13.91 0.41 -3.99
N ILE A 124 -13.31 -0.33 -4.92
CA ILE A 124 -11.89 -0.66 -4.88
C ILE A 124 -11.12 0.44 -5.62
N TRP A 125 -9.95 0.80 -5.09
CA TRP A 125 -9.12 1.90 -5.61
C TRP A 125 -7.72 1.44 -5.95
N CYS A 126 -7.15 2.01 -7.02
CA CYS A 126 -5.73 1.88 -7.34
C CYS A 126 -5.02 3.23 -7.38
N GLN A 127 -3.69 3.18 -7.46
CA GLN A 127 -2.83 4.36 -7.52
C GLN A 127 -2.09 4.38 -8.86
N MET A 128 -2.30 5.43 -9.64
CA MET A 128 -1.73 5.62 -10.99
C MET A 128 -0.72 6.77 -10.99
N TYR A 129 0.50 6.47 -10.54
CA TYR A 129 1.58 7.45 -10.40
C TYR A 129 2.67 7.24 -11.44
N SER A 130 3.39 6.11 -11.33
CA SER A 130 4.56 5.81 -12.14
C SER A 130 4.22 5.65 -13.63
N GLU A 131 5.15 6.05 -14.48
CA GLU A 131 5.12 5.85 -15.92
C GLU A 131 6.37 5.08 -16.36
N PRO A 132 6.42 4.50 -17.58
CA PRO A 132 7.62 3.82 -18.05
C PRO A 132 8.87 4.70 -17.98
N GLY A 133 8.75 6.01 -18.22
CA GLY A 133 9.84 6.99 -18.14
C GLY A 133 9.99 7.72 -16.82
N SER A 134 9.06 7.55 -15.85
CA SER A 134 9.09 8.29 -14.58
C SER A 134 8.64 7.45 -13.38
N GLY A 135 9.63 6.86 -12.70
CA GLY A 135 9.45 6.12 -11.45
C GLY A 135 10.01 6.90 -10.26
N SER A 136 11.32 6.80 -9.99
CA SER A 136 11.99 7.55 -8.91
C SER A 136 11.91 9.06 -9.12
N ASP A 137 11.99 9.52 -10.36
CA ASP A 137 11.74 10.89 -10.76
C ASP A 137 10.28 11.10 -11.15
N LEU A 138 9.38 10.86 -10.19
CA LEU A 138 7.94 10.91 -10.41
C LEU A 138 7.46 12.26 -10.96
N ALA A 139 8.08 13.36 -10.57
CA ALA A 139 7.72 14.68 -11.06
C ALA A 139 7.97 14.88 -12.57
N SER A 140 8.69 13.95 -13.23
CA SER A 140 8.86 13.93 -14.68
C SER A 140 7.73 13.21 -15.44
N LEU A 141 6.60 12.90 -14.79
CA LEU A 141 5.45 12.30 -15.43
C LEU A 141 4.92 13.14 -16.60
N THR A 142 4.45 12.46 -17.63
CA THR A 142 4.01 13.02 -18.91
C THR A 142 2.55 12.72 -19.26
N THR A 143 1.85 11.87 -18.48
CA THR A 143 0.39 11.72 -18.66
C THR A 143 -0.27 13.08 -18.62
N ARG A 144 -0.92 13.45 -19.71
CA ARG A 144 -1.47 14.80 -19.94
C ARG A 144 -2.94 14.83 -19.52
N ALA A 145 -3.34 15.91 -18.88
CA ALA A 145 -4.76 16.23 -18.67
C ALA A 145 -5.04 17.66 -19.16
N VAL A 146 -6.05 17.83 -20.00
CA VAL A 146 -6.47 19.12 -20.54
C VAL A 146 -7.93 19.33 -20.19
N LEU A 147 -8.25 20.49 -19.63
CA LEU A 147 -9.64 20.86 -19.34
C LEU A 147 -10.34 21.28 -20.65
N ASP A 148 -11.42 20.58 -20.99
CA ASP A 148 -12.31 20.88 -22.11
C ASP A 148 -13.75 21.00 -21.62
N GLY A 149 -14.26 22.19 -21.52
CA GLY A 149 -15.57 22.46 -20.91
C GLY A 149 -15.61 22.05 -19.42
N ASP A 150 -16.45 21.07 -19.13
CA ASP A 150 -16.66 20.57 -17.77
C ASP A 150 -15.96 19.21 -17.49
N GLU A 151 -15.03 18.82 -18.36
CA GLU A 151 -14.30 17.57 -18.22
C GLU A 151 -12.79 17.73 -18.46
N TRP A 152 -11.99 16.96 -17.74
CA TRP A 152 -10.59 16.74 -18.06
C TRP A 152 -10.48 15.62 -19.07
N ILE A 153 -9.79 15.88 -20.19
CA ILE A 153 -9.42 14.86 -21.18
C ILE A 153 -8.01 14.40 -20.87
N VAL A 154 -7.87 13.10 -20.58
CA VAL A 154 -6.61 12.53 -20.10
C VAL A 154 -6.07 11.53 -21.10
N SER A 155 -4.77 11.65 -21.42
CA SER A 155 -4.04 10.68 -22.25
C SER A 155 -2.64 10.43 -21.70
N GLY A 156 -2.21 9.16 -21.75
CA GLY A 156 -0.89 8.73 -21.29
C GLY A 156 -0.83 7.25 -20.96
N GLN A 157 0.23 6.85 -20.24
CA GLN A 157 0.44 5.47 -19.83
C GLN A 157 0.94 5.43 -18.40
N LYS A 158 0.36 4.56 -17.59
CA LYS A 158 0.79 4.29 -16.22
C LYS A 158 1.26 2.84 -16.09
N VAL A 159 2.21 2.61 -15.21
CA VAL A 159 2.80 1.30 -14.97
C VAL A 159 2.96 1.03 -13.47
N TRP A 160 3.08 -0.23 -13.09
CA TRP A 160 3.17 -0.70 -11.70
C TRP A 160 1.91 -0.39 -10.89
N THR A 161 0.75 -0.35 -11.54
CA THR A 161 -0.53 -0.10 -10.90
C THR A 161 -1.06 -1.38 -10.27
N SER A 162 -0.98 -1.49 -8.93
CA SER A 162 -1.49 -2.65 -8.20
C SER A 162 -3.01 -2.70 -8.26
N GLY A 163 -3.56 -3.87 -8.63
CA GLY A 163 -4.99 -4.16 -8.56
C GLY A 163 -5.88 -3.35 -9.51
N ALA A 164 -5.33 -2.72 -10.56
CA ALA A 164 -6.10 -1.89 -11.49
C ALA A 164 -7.27 -2.64 -12.15
N GLN A 165 -7.10 -3.94 -12.42
CA GLN A 165 -8.14 -4.79 -13.02
C GLN A 165 -9.39 -4.98 -12.17
N GLN A 166 -9.34 -4.66 -10.87
CA GLN A 166 -10.45 -4.79 -9.92
C GLN A 166 -10.92 -3.43 -9.40
N SER A 167 -10.23 -2.35 -9.80
CA SER A 167 -10.48 -1.03 -9.25
C SER A 167 -11.57 -0.30 -10.02
N ARG A 168 -12.47 0.31 -9.28
CA ARG A 168 -13.52 1.19 -9.85
C ARG A 168 -12.99 2.61 -10.07
N TYR A 169 -12.08 3.06 -9.22
CA TYR A 169 -11.47 4.38 -9.30
C TYR A 169 -9.95 4.30 -9.11
N ALA A 170 -9.27 5.28 -9.68
CA ALA A 170 -7.85 5.48 -9.47
C ALA A 170 -7.57 6.89 -8.94
N ILE A 171 -6.59 7.01 -8.03
CA ILE A 171 -5.92 8.27 -7.78
C ILE A 171 -4.84 8.44 -8.85
N LEU A 172 -5.04 9.40 -9.74
CA LEU A 172 -4.19 9.67 -10.89
C LEU A 172 -3.39 10.96 -10.71
N LEU A 173 -2.09 10.92 -10.99
CA LEU A 173 -1.30 12.12 -11.23
C LEU A 173 -1.16 12.37 -12.73
N ALA A 174 -1.53 13.58 -13.15
CA ALA A 174 -1.40 14.01 -14.54
C ALA A 174 -0.80 15.41 -14.63
N ARG A 175 -0.16 15.71 -15.77
CA ARG A 175 0.38 17.04 -16.07
C ARG A 175 -0.70 17.90 -16.69
N THR A 176 -1.00 18.99 -16.02
CA THR A 176 -2.00 19.98 -16.43
C THR A 176 -1.38 21.29 -16.93
N ASP A 177 -0.12 21.56 -16.57
CA ASP A 177 0.63 22.73 -17.01
C ASP A 177 2.06 22.32 -17.38
N TRP A 178 2.41 22.49 -18.67
CA TRP A 178 3.72 22.15 -19.23
C TRP A 178 4.74 23.27 -19.14
N ASP A 179 4.28 24.50 -18.97
CA ASP A 179 5.12 25.69 -18.88
C ASP A 179 5.47 26.04 -17.44
N ALA A 180 4.79 25.42 -16.49
CA ALA A 180 5.15 25.48 -15.09
C ALA A 180 6.40 24.64 -14.78
N PRO A 181 7.16 24.97 -13.72
CA PRO A 181 8.21 24.10 -13.23
C PRO A 181 7.69 22.71 -12.89
N LYS A 182 8.51 21.69 -13.09
CA LYS A 182 8.19 20.26 -13.06
C LYS A 182 7.28 19.81 -11.91
N HIS A 183 7.43 20.39 -10.69
CA HIS A 183 6.60 20.04 -9.53
C HIS A 183 5.30 20.87 -9.40
N ARG A 184 5.13 21.93 -10.20
CA ARG A 184 4.02 22.87 -10.10
C ARG A 184 2.96 22.73 -11.21
N GLY A 185 3.19 21.87 -12.18
CA GLY A 185 2.27 21.63 -13.30
C GLY A 185 1.56 20.29 -13.22
N ILE A 186 1.44 19.68 -12.03
CA ILE A 186 0.83 18.37 -11.80
C ILE A 186 -0.46 18.56 -11.01
N THR A 187 -1.51 17.84 -11.42
CA THR A 187 -2.79 17.78 -10.71
C THR A 187 -3.09 16.33 -10.31
N MET A 188 -3.70 16.16 -9.15
CA MET A 188 -4.22 14.88 -8.70
C MET A 188 -5.70 14.79 -9.01
N LEU A 189 -6.09 13.74 -9.74
CA LEU A 189 -7.45 13.53 -10.24
C LEU A 189 -8.00 12.19 -9.76
N VAL A 190 -9.33 12.07 -9.70
CA VAL A 190 -10.02 10.78 -9.54
C VAL A 190 -10.46 10.29 -10.91
N LEU A 191 -9.84 9.21 -11.41
CA LEU A 191 -10.17 8.60 -12.69
C LEU A 191 -11.17 7.45 -12.49
N PRO A 192 -12.37 7.49 -13.09
CA PRO A 192 -13.22 6.31 -13.24
C PRO A 192 -12.52 5.29 -14.14
N MET A 193 -12.39 4.04 -13.69
CA MET A 193 -11.67 3.01 -14.45
C MET A 193 -12.53 2.37 -15.54
N GLU A 194 -13.84 2.28 -15.31
CA GLU A 194 -14.80 1.70 -16.26
C GLU A 194 -15.31 2.77 -17.22
N GLN A 195 -14.55 3.06 -18.27
CA GLN A 195 -14.97 4.00 -19.32
C GLN A 195 -14.19 3.73 -20.62
N PRO A 196 -14.68 4.22 -21.80
CA PRO A 196 -13.88 4.25 -23.01
C PRO A 196 -12.55 4.98 -22.79
N GLY A 197 -11.49 4.51 -23.45
CA GLY A 197 -10.17 5.11 -23.37
C GLY A 197 -9.33 4.65 -22.14
N VAL A 198 -9.81 3.74 -21.30
CA VAL A 198 -9.01 3.12 -20.24
C VAL A 198 -8.81 1.64 -20.55
N ASP A 199 -7.58 1.23 -20.86
CA ASP A 199 -7.21 -0.15 -21.16
C ASP A 199 -6.22 -0.66 -20.09
N VAL A 200 -6.62 -1.67 -19.34
CA VAL A 200 -5.85 -2.25 -18.24
C VAL A 200 -5.25 -3.58 -18.67
N ARG A 201 -3.93 -3.68 -18.65
CA ARG A 201 -3.19 -4.89 -19.04
C ARG A 201 -2.36 -5.42 -17.88
N GLY A 202 -2.52 -6.72 -17.59
CA GLY A 202 -1.73 -7.39 -16.57
C GLY A 202 -0.23 -7.42 -16.92
N LEU A 203 0.61 -7.11 -15.95
CA LEU A 203 2.07 -7.13 -16.07
C LEU A 203 2.60 -8.39 -15.36
N VAL A 204 2.97 -9.40 -16.14
CA VAL A 204 3.52 -10.65 -15.60
C VAL A 204 4.92 -10.39 -15.05
N GLN A 205 5.08 -10.60 -13.75
CA GLN A 205 6.33 -10.44 -13.04
C GLN A 205 7.21 -11.69 -13.16
N MET A 206 8.49 -11.59 -12.78
CA MET A 206 9.40 -12.75 -12.76
C MET A 206 8.95 -13.88 -11.82
N THR A 207 8.01 -13.60 -10.93
CA THR A 207 7.34 -14.59 -10.06
C THR A 207 6.24 -15.37 -10.78
N GLY A 208 5.91 -15.03 -12.04
CA GLY A 208 4.76 -15.58 -12.77
C GLY A 208 3.42 -14.95 -12.42
N ILE A 209 3.35 -14.09 -11.38
CA ILE A 209 2.13 -13.43 -10.93
C ILE A 209 1.94 -12.12 -11.68
N SER A 210 0.69 -11.71 -11.90
CA SER A 210 0.30 -10.43 -12.47
C SER A 210 -0.44 -9.58 -11.43
N GLU A 211 0.28 -9.14 -10.40
CA GLU A 211 -0.25 -8.27 -9.35
C GLU A 211 -0.30 -6.80 -9.81
N PHE A 212 0.64 -6.41 -10.68
CA PHE A 212 0.71 -5.07 -11.25
C PHE A 212 0.14 -5.03 -12.67
N ASN A 213 -0.21 -3.82 -13.09
CA ASN A 213 -0.76 -3.56 -14.41
C ASN A 213 -0.05 -2.39 -15.08
N GLU A 214 -0.04 -2.41 -16.40
CA GLU A 214 0.03 -1.23 -17.25
C GLU A 214 -1.38 -0.73 -17.52
N VAL A 215 -1.56 0.58 -17.54
CA VAL A 215 -2.84 1.21 -17.86
C VAL A 215 -2.58 2.23 -18.95
N PHE A 216 -3.17 1.98 -20.13
CA PHE A 216 -3.16 2.90 -21.24
C PHE A 216 -4.40 3.78 -21.17
N ILE A 217 -4.20 5.09 -21.31
CA ILE A 217 -5.24 6.09 -21.21
C ILE A 217 -5.26 6.86 -22.53
N ASP A 218 -6.39 6.82 -23.23
CA ASP A 218 -6.60 7.48 -24.51
C ASP A 218 -7.90 8.29 -24.48
N GLU A 219 -7.77 9.59 -24.27
CA GLU A 219 -8.86 10.55 -24.13
C GLU A 219 -9.91 10.18 -23.08
N ALA A 220 -9.49 9.53 -21.99
CA ALA A 220 -10.38 9.25 -20.88
C ALA A 220 -10.90 10.54 -20.22
N ARG A 221 -12.15 10.53 -19.77
CA ARG A 221 -12.86 11.71 -19.28
C ARG A 221 -13.00 11.70 -17.75
N ILE A 222 -12.73 12.81 -17.14
CA ILE A 222 -12.90 13.01 -15.70
C ILE A 222 -13.69 14.29 -15.48
N PRO A 223 -14.77 14.29 -14.67
CA PRO A 223 -15.49 15.51 -14.30
C PRO A 223 -14.54 16.58 -13.76
N LYS A 224 -14.75 17.81 -14.15
CA LYS A 224 -13.90 18.96 -13.81
C LYS A 224 -13.63 19.11 -12.32
N GLU A 225 -14.64 18.84 -11.50
CA GLU A 225 -14.58 18.96 -10.05
C GLU A 225 -13.87 17.79 -9.35
N TRP A 226 -13.54 16.70 -10.05
CA TRP A 226 -12.91 15.54 -9.45
C TRP A 226 -11.39 15.71 -9.30
N VAL A 227 -11.02 16.82 -8.69
CA VAL A 227 -9.64 17.19 -8.35
C VAL A 227 -9.42 17.00 -6.85
N ILE A 228 -8.34 16.35 -6.48
CA ILE A 228 -7.93 16.22 -5.07
C ILE A 228 -6.86 17.27 -4.78
N GLY A 229 -7.22 18.26 -3.98
CA GLY A 229 -6.42 19.45 -3.76
C GLY A 229 -6.66 20.52 -4.84
N GLU A 230 -5.63 21.25 -5.22
CA GLU A 230 -5.70 22.32 -6.19
C GLU A 230 -5.17 21.89 -7.57
N VAL A 231 -5.71 22.48 -8.64
CA VAL A 231 -5.14 22.35 -9.99
C VAL A 231 -3.69 22.86 -9.97
N ASN A 232 -2.78 22.08 -10.56
CA ASN A 232 -1.33 22.33 -10.54
C ASN A 232 -0.67 22.19 -9.15
N GLY A 233 -1.44 21.91 -8.08
CA GLY A 233 -0.98 21.66 -6.71
C GLY A 233 -0.78 20.18 -6.35
N GLY A 234 -1.01 19.26 -7.28
CA GLY A 234 -1.04 17.81 -7.05
C GLY A 234 0.26 17.19 -6.51
N TRP A 235 1.39 17.88 -6.65
CA TRP A 235 2.64 17.39 -6.06
C TRP A 235 2.60 17.36 -4.52
N ALA A 236 2.04 18.39 -3.88
CA ALA A 236 1.90 18.42 -2.42
C ALA A 236 0.99 17.29 -1.95
N THR A 237 -0.13 17.07 -2.64
CA THR A 237 -1.08 15.99 -2.37
C THR A 237 -0.44 14.61 -2.59
N ALA A 238 0.39 14.47 -3.64
CA ALA A 238 1.14 13.23 -3.90
C ALA A 238 2.14 12.90 -2.77
N VAL A 239 2.84 13.91 -2.26
CA VAL A 239 3.78 13.75 -1.14
C VAL A 239 3.04 13.32 0.14
N ALA A 240 1.84 13.84 0.38
CA ALA A 240 0.99 13.45 1.50
C ALA A 240 0.54 12.00 1.37
N LEU A 241 0.04 11.58 0.20
CA LEU A 241 -0.34 10.19 -0.07
C LEU A 241 0.84 9.23 0.13
N LEU A 242 2.02 9.56 -0.39
CA LEU A 242 3.25 8.79 -0.15
C LEU A 242 3.65 8.78 1.34
N GLY A 243 3.23 9.78 2.11
CA GLY A 243 3.31 9.81 3.57
C GLY A 243 2.45 8.74 4.21
N HIS A 244 1.21 8.61 3.80
CA HIS A 244 0.28 7.56 4.24
C HIS A 244 0.80 6.16 3.86
N GLU A 245 1.29 5.97 2.64
CA GLU A 245 1.92 4.72 2.20
C GLU A 245 3.08 4.31 3.11
N ARG A 246 3.97 5.25 3.44
CA ARG A 246 5.10 4.99 4.35
C ARG A 246 4.64 4.65 5.77
N GLN A 247 3.55 5.23 6.25
CA GLN A 247 2.99 4.88 7.56
C GLN A 247 2.42 3.45 7.56
N GLN A 248 1.77 3.03 6.48
CA GLN A 248 1.26 1.66 6.34
C GLN A 248 2.37 0.63 6.16
N THR A 249 3.37 0.93 5.35
CA THR A 249 4.51 0.03 5.08
C THR A 249 5.64 0.16 6.09
N GLY A 250 5.67 1.24 6.86
CA GLY A 250 6.73 1.60 7.81
C GLY A 250 6.58 0.98 9.20
N THR A 251 7.00 1.73 10.21
CA THR A 251 7.11 1.30 11.60
C THR A 251 5.79 0.92 12.26
N LYS A 252 4.66 1.51 11.86
CA LYS A 252 3.32 1.15 12.37
C LYS A 252 2.88 -0.24 11.90
N SER A 253 3.24 -0.65 10.68
CA SER A 253 3.00 -2.00 10.15
C SER A 253 3.84 -3.07 10.88
N MET A 254 4.94 -2.66 11.51
CA MET A 254 5.87 -3.55 12.19
C MET A 254 5.46 -3.88 13.64
N SER A 255 4.45 -3.20 14.18
CA SER A 255 3.91 -3.46 15.52
C SER A 255 3.06 -4.76 15.60
N GLY A 256 3.11 -5.62 14.57
CA GLY A 256 2.60 -6.98 14.66
C GLY A 256 1.10 -7.15 14.40
N THR A 257 0.46 -6.21 13.70
CA THR A 257 -0.98 -6.24 13.45
C THR A 257 -1.39 -6.89 12.12
N SER A 258 -0.44 -7.27 11.25
CA SER A 258 -0.78 -8.02 10.05
C SER A 258 -0.29 -9.46 10.18
N ASP A 259 -1.19 -10.42 10.00
CA ASP A 259 -0.82 -11.81 9.77
C ASP A 259 0.16 -11.84 8.59
N SER A 260 1.32 -12.47 8.81
CA SER A 260 2.40 -12.56 7.80
C SER A 260 1.96 -13.23 6.49
N ARG A 261 0.81 -13.90 6.50
CA ARG A 261 0.23 -14.59 5.35
C ARG A 261 -0.46 -13.65 4.35
N SER A 262 -1.05 -12.52 4.81
CA SER A 262 -1.77 -11.59 3.92
C SER A 262 -0.85 -10.70 3.07
N LYS A 263 0.47 -10.72 3.32
CA LYS A 263 1.50 -9.96 2.61
C LYS A 263 2.59 -10.87 2.08
N ALA A 264 2.20 -12.03 1.52
CA ALA A 264 3.14 -12.90 0.85
C ALA A 264 4.03 -12.06 -0.09
N GLY A 265 5.35 -12.11 0.12
CA GLY A 265 6.33 -11.40 -0.69
C GLY A 265 6.61 -9.94 -0.36
N ARG A 266 5.80 -9.25 0.44
CA ARG A 266 6.05 -7.84 0.82
C ARG A 266 6.73 -7.68 2.19
N SER A 267 6.87 -8.76 2.93
CA SER A 267 7.56 -8.80 4.23
C SER A 267 8.70 -9.82 4.19
N PRO A 268 9.78 -9.62 4.94
CA PRO A 268 10.81 -10.65 5.09
C PRO A 268 10.21 -11.96 5.60
N ILE A 269 10.78 -13.08 5.18
CA ILE A 269 10.46 -14.40 5.73
C ILE A 269 10.73 -14.35 7.24
N PRO A 270 9.76 -14.69 8.11
CA PRO A 270 9.98 -14.73 9.55
C PRO A 270 11.09 -15.70 9.93
N VAL A 271 11.91 -15.32 10.91
CA VAL A 271 13.04 -16.18 11.34
C VAL A 271 12.56 -17.54 11.87
N ALA A 272 11.38 -17.61 12.49
CA ALA A 272 10.79 -18.88 12.93
C ALA A 272 10.64 -19.87 11.76
N GLN A 273 10.13 -19.41 10.61
CA GLN A 273 9.97 -20.26 9.42
C GLN A 273 11.33 -20.71 8.86
N LEU A 274 12.36 -19.85 8.94
CA LEU A 274 13.72 -20.23 8.52
C LEU A 274 14.34 -21.26 9.47
N ILE A 275 14.04 -21.20 10.76
CA ILE A 275 14.45 -22.22 11.74
C ILE A 275 13.81 -23.56 11.39
N ASP A 276 12.50 -23.59 11.12
CA ASP A 276 11.77 -24.79 10.73
C ASP A 276 12.33 -25.38 9.41
N LEU A 277 12.65 -24.51 8.45
CA LEU A 277 13.29 -24.94 7.20
C LEU A 277 14.68 -25.52 7.45
N ALA A 278 15.49 -24.90 8.33
CA ALA A 278 16.81 -25.42 8.69
C ALA A 278 16.74 -26.78 9.41
N GLU A 279 15.71 -27.01 10.23
CA GLU A 279 15.43 -28.32 10.85
C GLU A 279 15.10 -29.36 9.80
N ARG A 280 14.16 -29.08 8.89
CA ARG A 280 13.77 -29.97 7.79
C ARG A 280 14.96 -30.31 6.87
N ALA A 281 15.83 -29.34 6.61
CA ALA A 281 17.05 -29.52 5.83
C ALA A 281 18.18 -30.25 6.59
N GLY A 282 18.00 -30.62 7.88
CA GLY A 282 19.04 -31.24 8.70
C GLY A 282 20.22 -30.30 9.03
N ARG A 283 20.08 -28.99 8.83
CA ARG A 283 21.15 -27.99 8.97
C ARG A 283 21.01 -27.08 10.19
N ARG A 284 20.14 -27.40 11.13
CA ARG A 284 19.92 -26.59 12.34
C ARG A 284 21.21 -26.37 13.15
N ASN A 285 22.09 -27.37 13.18
CA ASN A 285 23.33 -27.33 13.95
C ASN A 285 24.55 -26.82 13.15
N ASP A 286 24.37 -26.52 11.85
CA ASP A 286 25.40 -25.93 11.01
C ASP A 286 25.79 -24.54 11.58
N PRO A 287 27.05 -24.30 11.94
CA PRO A 287 27.48 -23.07 12.58
C PRO A 287 27.26 -21.83 11.69
N ILE A 288 27.35 -21.97 10.36
CA ILE A 288 27.12 -20.86 9.42
C ILE A 288 25.63 -20.51 9.40
N VAL A 289 24.76 -21.53 9.27
CA VAL A 289 23.30 -21.32 9.30
C VAL A 289 22.87 -20.68 10.62
N ARG A 290 23.40 -21.16 11.75
CA ARG A 290 23.09 -20.57 13.07
C ARG A 290 23.49 -19.10 13.16
N GLN A 291 24.64 -18.70 12.62
CA GLN A 291 25.07 -17.30 12.60
C GLN A 291 24.16 -16.43 11.70
N GLN A 292 23.71 -16.95 10.55
CA GLN A 292 22.79 -16.25 9.68
C GLN A 292 21.43 -16.06 10.34
N LEU A 293 20.88 -17.11 10.96
CA LEU A 293 19.61 -17.04 11.73
C LEU A 293 19.72 -16.04 12.89
N ALA A 294 20.83 -16.05 13.65
CA ALA A 294 21.05 -15.12 14.74
C ALA A 294 21.09 -13.65 14.24
N ARG A 295 21.74 -13.38 13.11
CA ARG A 295 21.75 -12.03 12.48
C ARG A 295 20.36 -11.59 12.07
N LEU A 296 19.58 -12.46 11.45
CA LEU A 296 18.20 -12.17 11.05
C LEU A 296 17.31 -11.91 12.26
N HIS A 297 17.43 -12.74 13.31
CA HIS A 297 16.70 -12.53 14.57
C HIS A 297 17.06 -11.18 15.22
N SER A 298 18.33 -10.86 15.32
CA SER A 298 18.77 -9.56 15.83
C SER A 298 18.22 -8.41 15.00
N GLY A 299 18.15 -8.59 13.67
CA GLY A 299 17.56 -7.64 12.75
C GLY A 299 16.08 -7.41 13.01
N GLU A 300 15.29 -8.45 13.25
CA GLU A 300 13.87 -8.34 13.60
C GLU A 300 13.68 -7.55 14.91
N GLN A 301 14.52 -7.79 15.93
CA GLN A 301 14.43 -7.04 17.18
C GLN A 301 14.80 -5.56 16.99
N VAL A 302 15.88 -5.28 16.26
CA VAL A 302 16.30 -3.89 15.95
C VAL A 302 15.17 -3.11 15.26
N VAL A 303 14.51 -3.71 14.28
CA VAL A 303 13.40 -3.09 13.57
C VAL A 303 12.23 -2.78 14.51
N ARG A 304 11.88 -3.69 15.42
CA ARG A 304 10.84 -3.44 16.44
C ARG A 304 11.20 -2.24 17.33
N TRP A 305 12.46 -2.15 17.77
CA TRP A 305 12.92 -1.03 18.60
C TRP A 305 12.96 0.30 17.85
N ILE A 306 13.35 0.28 16.57
CA ILE A 306 13.29 1.46 15.70
C ILE A 306 11.85 1.97 15.60
N GLY A 307 10.89 1.05 15.39
CA GLY A 307 9.46 1.37 15.36
C GLY A 307 8.94 1.99 16.64
N ALA A 308 9.29 1.38 17.79
CA ALA A 308 8.89 1.86 19.11
C ALA A 308 9.45 3.25 19.43
N ARG A 309 10.61 3.62 18.86
CA ARG A 309 11.25 4.94 19.04
C ARG A 309 10.74 6.02 18.11
N GLY A 310 9.85 5.69 17.17
CA GLY A 310 9.32 6.66 16.20
C GLY A 310 10.37 7.24 15.26
N LEU A 311 11.45 6.50 14.95
CA LEU A 311 12.50 6.98 14.06
C LEU A 311 12.00 7.10 12.61
N HIS A 312 12.78 7.81 11.79
CA HIS A 312 12.38 8.11 10.40
C HIS A 312 11.99 6.84 9.61
N PRO A 313 10.84 6.81 8.91
CA PRO A 313 10.29 5.61 8.26
C PRO A 313 11.24 4.96 7.23
N SER A 314 12.09 5.76 6.57
CA SER A 314 13.09 5.28 5.61
C SER A 314 14.08 4.29 6.22
N ILE A 315 14.39 4.41 7.52
CA ILE A 315 15.28 3.47 8.23
C ILE A 315 14.62 2.08 8.24
N GLY A 316 13.34 2.03 8.61
CA GLY A 316 12.57 0.78 8.63
C GLY A 316 12.46 0.14 7.24
N LYS A 317 12.25 0.94 6.19
CA LYS A 317 12.17 0.44 4.80
C LYS A 317 13.51 -0.16 4.35
N LEU A 318 14.61 0.55 4.51
CA LEU A 318 15.95 0.08 4.14
C LEU A 318 16.35 -1.19 4.90
N TRP A 319 16.04 -1.23 6.20
CA TRP A 319 16.32 -2.40 7.01
C TRP A 319 15.51 -3.62 6.57
N ARG A 320 14.22 -3.44 6.30
CA ARG A 320 13.33 -4.49 5.80
C ARG A 320 13.82 -5.06 4.47
N THR A 321 14.23 -4.21 3.54
CA THR A 321 14.78 -4.64 2.24
C THR A 321 16.02 -5.50 2.43
N LYS A 322 16.96 -5.05 3.30
CA LYS A 322 18.16 -5.81 3.63
C LYS A 322 17.85 -7.16 4.28
N GLN A 323 16.94 -7.18 5.27
CA GLN A 323 16.52 -8.40 5.95
C GLN A 323 15.79 -9.36 5.01
N GLY A 324 14.87 -8.83 4.17
CA GLY A 324 14.12 -9.63 3.21
C GLY A 324 15.03 -10.36 2.22
N ARG A 325 16.05 -9.66 1.71
CA ARG A 325 17.04 -10.25 0.82
C ARG A 325 17.85 -11.34 1.50
N ALA A 326 18.40 -11.06 2.70
CA ALA A 326 19.18 -12.02 3.45
C ALA A 326 18.36 -13.27 3.89
N ALA A 327 17.11 -13.07 4.27
CA ALA A 327 16.19 -14.16 4.61
C ALA A 327 15.88 -15.05 3.40
N ALA A 328 15.60 -14.44 2.24
CA ALA A 328 15.32 -15.16 1.01
C ALA A 328 16.54 -15.94 0.48
N GLU A 329 17.74 -15.35 0.57
CA GLU A 329 19.01 -16.02 0.21
C GLU A 329 19.31 -17.21 1.12
N LEU A 330 19.07 -17.07 2.44
CA LEU A 330 19.22 -18.19 3.36
C LEU A 330 18.19 -19.29 3.09
N ALA A 331 16.94 -18.94 2.84
CA ALA A 331 15.90 -19.90 2.50
C ALA A 331 16.25 -20.71 1.24
N ALA A 332 16.68 -20.03 0.18
CA ALA A 332 17.12 -20.71 -1.06
C ALA A 332 18.30 -21.66 -0.82
N ALA A 333 19.28 -21.27 0.01
CA ALA A 333 20.42 -22.10 0.35
C ALA A 333 20.05 -23.32 1.23
N LEU A 334 19.02 -23.19 2.07
CA LEU A 334 18.50 -24.29 2.90
C LEU A 334 17.64 -25.27 2.11
N ALA A 335 16.86 -24.77 1.16
CA ALA A 335 15.98 -25.57 0.31
C ALA A 335 16.73 -26.30 -0.84
N PHE A 336 18.02 -26.02 -1.07
CA PHE A 336 18.81 -26.66 -2.12
C PHE A 336 19.00 -28.17 -1.85
N PRO A 337 18.89 -29.09 -2.89
CA PRO A 337 18.71 -28.79 -4.32
C PRO A 337 17.26 -28.55 -4.75
N GLY A 338 16.26 -28.91 -3.97
CA GLY A 338 14.83 -28.72 -4.29
C GLY A 338 14.51 -27.27 -4.56
N GLY A 339 15.14 -26.34 -3.83
CA GLY A 339 15.03 -24.90 -4.02
C GLY A 339 15.51 -24.34 -5.38
N ALA A 340 16.08 -25.15 -6.24
CA ALA A 340 16.42 -24.77 -7.61
C ALA A 340 15.33 -25.17 -8.63
N ALA A 341 14.31 -25.92 -8.21
CA ALA A 341 13.22 -26.37 -9.05
C ALA A 341 11.96 -25.55 -8.75
N TRP A 342 11.32 -25.02 -9.79
CA TRP A 342 10.06 -24.31 -9.72
C TRP A 342 8.90 -25.22 -10.07
N GLY A 343 7.92 -25.39 -9.17
CA GLY A 343 6.69 -26.13 -9.47
C GLY A 343 5.80 -25.38 -10.46
N GLN A 344 5.04 -26.12 -11.28
CA GLN A 344 4.16 -25.51 -12.29
C GLN A 344 2.87 -24.92 -11.71
N ASP A 345 2.49 -25.31 -10.50
CA ASP A 345 1.27 -24.83 -9.83
C ASP A 345 1.65 -23.93 -8.65
N LEU A 346 1.82 -22.63 -8.93
CA LEU A 346 2.01 -21.59 -7.94
C LEU A 346 0.71 -21.30 -7.18
N ASP A 347 0.28 -22.20 -6.32
CA ASP A 347 -0.68 -21.86 -5.28
C ASP A 347 0.11 -21.33 -4.06
N ILE A 348 0.48 -20.05 -4.11
CA ILE A 348 1.22 -19.34 -3.04
C ILE A 348 0.45 -19.39 -1.71
N GLU A 349 -0.85 -19.62 -1.77
CA GLU A 349 -1.71 -19.70 -0.59
C GLU A 349 -1.68 -21.08 0.08
N ARG A 350 -1.43 -22.15 -0.68
CA ARG A 350 -1.49 -23.53 -0.19
C ARG A 350 -0.16 -24.12 0.22
N ASN A 351 0.94 -23.70 -0.42
CA ASN A 351 2.26 -24.28 -0.17
C ASN A 351 3.15 -23.32 0.63
N LEU A 352 3.11 -23.42 1.96
CA LEU A 352 4.18 -22.98 2.87
C LEU A 352 5.47 -23.81 2.68
N ASP A 353 5.45 -24.76 1.73
CA ASP A 353 6.57 -25.59 1.34
C ASP A 353 7.51 -24.84 0.36
N ASP A 354 8.18 -25.52 -0.52
CA ASP A 354 9.30 -24.99 -1.30
C ASP A 354 8.96 -23.77 -2.20
N ASP A 355 7.73 -23.66 -2.71
CA ASP A 355 7.31 -22.57 -3.60
C ASP A 355 7.21 -21.20 -2.91
N TYR A 356 6.85 -21.16 -1.63
CA TYR A 356 6.83 -19.93 -0.83
C TYR A 356 8.22 -19.28 -0.76
N PHE A 357 9.27 -20.07 -0.55
CA PHE A 357 10.64 -19.57 -0.46
C PHE A 357 11.17 -19.08 -1.82
N HIS A 358 10.80 -19.76 -2.90
CA HIS A 358 11.12 -19.35 -4.27
C HIS A 358 10.48 -18.01 -4.63
N TYR A 359 9.19 -17.89 -4.33
CA TYR A 359 8.47 -16.63 -4.53
C TYR A 359 9.18 -15.49 -3.79
N HIS A 360 9.52 -15.67 -2.52
CA HIS A 360 10.25 -14.66 -1.74
C HIS A 360 11.62 -14.34 -2.32
N PHE A 361 12.34 -15.34 -2.82
CA PHE A 361 13.66 -15.12 -3.44
C PHE A 361 13.59 -14.22 -4.68
N LEU A 362 12.61 -14.45 -5.55
CA LEU A 362 12.39 -13.61 -6.71
C LEU A 362 11.83 -12.23 -6.33
N ASN A 363 10.81 -12.20 -5.48
CA ASN A 363 10.08 -10.98 -5.15
C ASN A 363 10.89 -10.01 -4.26
N CYS A 364 11.86 -10.49 -3.47
CA CYS A 364 12.66 -9.62 -2.57
C CYS A 364 13.42 -8.52 -3.32
N ARG A 365 13.67 -8.67 -4.62
CA ARG A 365 14.29 -7.64 -5.46
C ARG A 365 13.34 -6.45 -5.67
N GLY A 366 12.04 -6.72 -5.86
CA GLY A 366 11.01 -5.69 -5.97
C GLY A 366 10.88 -4.84 -4.70
N MET A 367 11.16 -5.41 -3.52
CA MET A 367 11.16 -4.65 -2.26
C MET A 367 12.18 -3.49 -2.24
N SER A 368 13.29 -3.60 -2.99
CA SER A 368 14.29 -2.53 -3.12
C SER A 368 13.84 -1.38 -4.01
N LEU A 369 12.83 -1.61 -4.85
CA LEU A 369 12.32 -0.66 -5.85
C LEU A 369 11.02 0.02 -5.39
N GLY A 370 10.06 -0.74 -4.90
CA GLY A 370 8.75 -0.25 -4.48
C GLY A 370 8.79 0.64 -3.23
N GLY A 371 7.84 1.56 -3.11
CA GLY A 371 7.75 2.49 -1.97
C GLY A 371 8.92 3.49 -1.89
N GLY A 372 9.48 3.88 -3.04
CA GLY A 372 10.75 4.61 -3.17
C GLY A 372 11.95 3.68 -3.08
N THR A 373 12.84 3.75 -4.06
CA THR A 373 14.03 2.89 -4.14
C THR A 373 14.92 3.02 -2.89
N ASP A 374 15.78 2.04 -2.65
CA ASP A 374 16.73 2.10 -1.54
C ASP A 374 17.63 3.35 -1.64
N GLU A 375 17.97 3.81 -2.84
CA GLU A 375 18.72 5.04 -3.12
C GLU A 375 17.93 6.28 -2.71
N ILE A 376 16.68 6.39 -3.14
CA ILE A 376 15.77 7.50 -2.75
C ILE A 376 15.59 7.53 -1.22
N GLN A 377 15.48 6.37 -0.57
CA GLN A 377 15.37 6.33 0.89
C GLN A 377 16.65 6.79 1.59
N ARG A 378 17.84 6.46 1.05
CA ARG A 378 19.14 6.97 1.56
C ARG A 378 19.25 8.47 1.38
N ASN A 379 18.90 9.01 0.19
CA ASN A 379 18.89 10.45 -0.05
C ASN A 379 17.93 11.16 0.92
N THR A 380 16.74 10.61 1.10
CA THR A 380 15.75 11.17 2.07
C THR A 380 16.32 11.20 3.49
N LEU A 381 17.00 10.14 3.94
CA LEU A 381 17.64 10.12 5.25
C LEU A 381 18.80 11.14 5.33
N GLY A 382 19.65 11.18 4.32
CA GLY A 382 20.77 12.13 4.27
C GLY A 382 20.27 13.57 4.35
N GLU A 383 19.35 13.95 3.49
CA GLU A 383 18.88 15.33 3.37
C GLU A 383 17.97 15.76 4.53
N ARG A 384 16.99 14.92 4.90
CA ARG A 384 15.91 15.34 5.83
C ARG A 384 16.16 14.96 7.28
N ALA A 385 16.84 13.84 7.53
CA ALA A 385 17.11 13.38 8.89
C ALA A 385 18.50 13.80 9.39
N LEU A 386 19.51 13.78 8.50
CA LEU A 386 20.89 14.13 8.86
C LEU A 386 21.29 15.56 8.46
N GLY A 387 20.45 16.28 7.69
CA GLY A 387 20.72 17.65 7.26
C GLY A 387 21.88 17.79 6.25
N LEU A 388 22.20 16.71 5.51
CA LEU A 388 23.23 16.76 4.49
C LEU A 388 22.81 17.62 3.30
N PRO A 389 23.73 18.22 2.56
CA PRO A 389 23.44 18.97 1.35
C PRO A 389 22.70 18.09 0.32
N ARG A 390 21.78 18.70 -0.41
CA ARG A 390 21.14 18.05 -1.56
C ARG A 390 22.11 17.95 -2.72
N GLU A 391 21.94 16.91 -3.53
CA GLU A 391 22.66 16.84 -4.80
C GLU A 391 22.31 18.04 -5.69
N PRO A 392 23.30 18.57 -6.44
CA PRO A 392 23.04 19.58 -7.47
C PRO A 392 22.02 19.01 -8.49
N GLY A 393 20.95 19.73 -8.72
CA GLY A 393 19.89 19.34 -9.65
C GLY A 393 19.60 20.45 -10.66
N VAL A 394 18.72 20.16 -11.60
CA VAL A 394 18.21 21.14 -12.57
C VAL A 394 17.57 22.30 -11.80
N ASP A 395 17.66 23.51 -12.35
CA ASP A 395 17.00 24.68 -11.78
C ASP A 395 15.51 24.41 -11.53
N LYS A 396 15.08 24.68 -10.31
CA LYS A 396 13.70 24.43 -9.89
C LYS A 396 12.66 25.33 -10.55
N ASN A 397 13.10 26.35 -11.26
CA ASN A 397 12.26 27.32 -11.94
C ASN A 397 12.18 27.08 -13.45
N THR A 398 12.99 26.18 -14.00
CA THR A 398 12.93 25.83 -15.43
C THR A 398 11.57 25.21 -15.78
N PRO A 399 10.84 25.70 -16.79
CA PRO A 399 9.61 25.09 -17.29
C PRO A 399 9.81 23.62 -17.63
N PHE A 400 8.80 22.81 -17.36
CA PHE A 400 8.90 21.36 -17.65
C PHE A 400 9.10 21.07 -19.15
N SER A 401 8.50 21.91 -20.02
CA SER A 401 8.64 21.84 -21.46
C SER A 401 10.08 22.00 -21.95
N GLU A 402 10.94 22.69 -21.19
CA GLU A 402 12.34 22.95 -21.52
C GLU A 402 13.33 21.94 -20.90
N LEU A 403 12.85 21.04 -20.04
CA LEU A 403 13.72 20.02 -19.42
C LEU A 403 14.13 18.95 -20.44
N PRO A 404 15.35 18.39 -20.32
CA PRO A 404 15.76 17.24 -21.11
C PRO A 404 14.75 16.10 -20.92
N LYS A 405 14.29 15.52 -22.04
CA LYS A 405 13.45 14.32 -22.01
C LYS A 405 14.35 13.10 -21.86
N ASN A 406 14.05 12.24 -20.90
CA ASN A 406 14.72 10.94 -20.71
C ASN A 406 14.33 9.97 -21.81
#